data_f81a5cb90d4fbd1dffa2f8955f45c43b
#
_entry.id   f81a5cb90d4fbd1dffa2f8955f45c43b
#
_cell.length_a   1.000
_cell.length_b   1.000
_cell.length_c   1.000
_cell.angle_alpha   90.00
_cell.angle_beta   90.00
_cell.angle_gamma   90.00
#
_symmetry.space_group_name_H-M   'P 1'
#
loop_
_entity.id
_entity.type
_entity.pdbx_description
1 polymer ?
#
loop_
_entity_poly.entity_id
_entity_poly.type
_entity_poly.pdbx_seq_one_letter_code
_entity_poly.pdbx_strand_id
1 'polypeptide(L)'
;MVHASTTPASEVLTIIGWLTERETVYQVNGGWGVDALVGRQTREHGDLDVFVDADVVPDLIEWLASRGYEPVTDWLPIRIELASEHGRVDVHPMVIRPNGDGVQQGFEDAVFTHPAVARTRGSIDGVPVIVGTAERLR
;
A
#
# COMPACT_ATOMS: atom_id res chain seq x y z
N MET A 1 6.91 2.82 -22.93
CA MET A 1 7.48 3.05 -21.60
C MET A 1 7.80 1.70 -20.96
N VAL A 2 8.97 1.57 -20.35
CA VAL A 2 9.37 0.34 -19.66
C VAL A 2 8.94 0.45 -18.20
N HIS A 3 8.23 -0.56 -17.71
CA HIS A 3 7.87 -0.63 -16.30
C HIS A 3 9.00 -1.28 -15.50
N ALA A 4 9.25 -0.77 -14.29
CA ALA A 4 10.21 -1.35 -13.39
C ALA A 4 9.82 -2.78 -13.01
N SER A 5 10.81 -3.66 -12.82
CA SER A 5 10.59 -5.01 -12.33
C SER A 5 10.66 -5.09 -10.81
N THR A 6 11.20 -4.05 -10.15
CA THR A 6 11.31 -3.96 -8.70
C THR A 6 10.88 -2.59 -8.22
N THR A 7 10.52 -2.51 -6.94
CA THR A 7 10.12 -1.27 -6.28
C THR A 7 11.06 -1.01 -5.10
N PRO A 8 11.99 -0.05 -5.24
CA PRO A 8 13.01 0.17 -4.20
C PRO A 8 12.45 0.90 -2.99
N ALA A 9 13.19 0.83 -1.89
CA ALA A 9 12.83 1.49 -0.63
C ALA A 9 12.55 2.98 -0.82
N SER A 10 13.36 3.68 -1.61
CA SER A 10 13.19 5.11 -1.86
C SER A 10 11.81 5.43 -2.46
N GLU A 11 11.35 4.60 -3.39
CA GLU A 11 10.03 4.79 -4.00
C GLU A 11 8.92 4.50 -3.01
N VAL A 12 9.05 3.43 -2.21
CA VAL A 12 8.11 3.11 -1.14
C VAL A 12 7.97 4.29 -0.18
N LEU A 13 9.09 4.85 0.28
CA LEU A 13 9.08 5.95 1.24
C LEU A 13 8.49 7.23 0.64
N THR A 14 8.67 7.47 -0.66
CA THR A 14 8.04 8.60 -1.34
C THR A 14 6.52 8.46 -1.32
N ILE A 15 6.00 7.28 -1.60
CA ILE A 15 4.54 7.02 -1.61
C ILE A 15 3.97 7.09 -0.20
N ILE A 16 4.63 6.46 0.76
CA ILE A 16 4.20 6.49 2.16
C ILE A 16 4.25 7.92 2.72
N GLY A 17 5.26 8.70 2.33
CA GLY A 17 5.36 10.10 2.70
C GLY A 17 4.17 10.93 2.24
N TRP A 18 3.70 10.69 1.01
CA TRP A 18 2.51 11.36 0.50
C TRP A 18 1.27 11.02 1.33
N LEU A 19 1.10 9.75 1.71
CA LEU A 19 -0.01 9.32 2.56
C LEU A 19 0.09 9.90 3.97
N THR A 20 1.29 9.92 4.53
CA THR A 20 1.55 10.42 5.88
C THR A 20 1.28 11.92 5.98
N GLU A 21 1.69 12.71 4.99
CA GLU A 21 1.42 14.15 4.95
C GLU A 21 -0.07 14.48 4.95
N ARG A 22 -0.88 13.59 4.41
CA ARG A 22 -2.33 13.75 4.37
C ARG A 22 -3.05 13.10 5.54
N GLU A 23 -2.28 12.58 6.50
CA GLU A 23 -2.85 11.88 7.67
C GLU A 23 -3.79 10.76 7.26
N THR A 24 -3.46 10.08 6.16
CA THR A 24 -4.28 9.01 5.59
C THR A 24 -4.12 7.73 6.40
N VAL A 25 -5.22 7.03 6.63
CA VAL A 25 -5.16 5.67 7.19
C VAL A 25 -4.69 4.73 6.10
N TYR A 26 -3.61 4.01 6.37
CA TYR A 26 -3.03 3.03 5.45
C TYR A 26 -2.33 1.92 6.22
N GLN A 27 -2.04 0.83 5.54
CA GLN A 27 -1.11 -0.18 6.03
C GLN A 27 -0.38 -0.83 4.85
N VAL A 28 0.89 -1.11 5.04
CA VAL A 28 1.72 -1.83 4.07
C VAL A 28 1.64 -3.31 4.38
N ASN A 29 1.36 -4.12 3.37
CA ASN A 29 1.36 -5.56 3.45
C ASN A 29 2.39 -6.13 2.46
N GLY A 30 2.34 -7.43 2.20
CA GLY A 30 3.25 -8.07 1.26
C GLY A 30 4.70 -8.05 1.72
N GLY A 31 5.63 -8.18 0.77
CA GLY A 31 7.06 -8.30 1.07
C GLY A 31 7.65 -7.10 1.78
N TRP A 32 7.26 -5.88 1.36
CA TRP A 32 7.72 -4.67 2.04
C TRP A 32 7.18 -4.56 3.45
N GLY A 33 5.95 -5.06 3.70
CA GLY A 33 5.41 -5.12 5.06
C GLY A 33 6.22 -6.03 5.97
N VAL A 34 6.61 -7.20 5.48
CA VAL A 34 7.47 -8.14 6.23
C VAL A 34 8.82 -7.48 6.55
N ASP A 35 9.46 -6.88 5.54
CA ASP A 35 10.77 -6.25 5.73
C ASP A 35 10.69 -5.04 6.66
N ALA A 36 9.60 -4.29 6.64
CA ALA A 36 9.41 -3.18 7.58
C ALA A 36 9.32 -3.68 9.03
N LEU A 37 8.68 -4.84 9.27
CA LEU A 37 8.62 -5.43 10.60
C LEU A 37 9.99 -5.95 11.05
N VAL A 38 10.79 -6.48 10.12
CA VAL A 38 12.17 -6.92 10.41
C VAL A 38 13.08 -5.72 10.68
N GLY A 39 12.79 -4.57 10.08
CA GLY A 39 13.58 -3.35 10.23
C GLY A 39 14.69 -3.20 9.20
N ARG A 40 14.75 -4.07 8.20
CA ARG A 40 15.71 -3.98 7.09
C ARG A 40 15.18 -4.72 5.87
N GLN A 41 15.62 -4.29 4.70
CA GLN A 41 15.29 -4.97 3.46
C GLN A 41 16.06 -6.30 3.37
N THR A 42 15.34 -7.41 3.23
CA THR A 42 15.93 -8.76 3.15
C THR A 42 16.06 -9.26 1.72
N ARG A 43 15.30 -8.71 0.78
CA ARG A 43 15.36 -9.03 -0.64
C ARG A 43 14.75 -7.91 -1.47
N GLU A 44 14.90 -7.97 -2.78
CA GLU A 44 14.17 -7.08 -3.67
C GLU A 44 12.70 -7.47 -3.71
N HIS A 45 11.83 -6.47 -3.87
CA HIS A 45 10.39 -6.66 -3.97
C HIS A 45 9.88 -6.11 -5.30
N GLY A 46 8.99 -6.86 -5.95
CA GLY A 46 8.42 -6.46 -7.22
C GLY A 46 7.47 -5.29 -7.11
N ASP A 47 6.72 -5.20 -6.02
CA ASP A 47 5.72 -4.16 -5.83
C ASP A 47 5.61 -3.72 -4.37
N LEU A 48 4.96 -2.58 -4.19
CA LEU A 48 4.45 -2.12 -2.90
C LEU A 48 2.97 -2.50 -2.83
N ASP A 49 2.61 -3.27 -1.80
CA ASP A 49 1.25 -3.70 -1.54
C ASP A 49 0.70 -2.84 -0.40
N VAL A 50 -0.19 -1.90 -0.70
CA VAL A 50 -0.66 -0.93 0.28
C VAL A 50 -2.18 -0.87 0.32
N PHE A 51 -2.73 -0.93 1.53
CA PHE A 51 -4.15 -0.78 1.81
C PHE A 51 -4.39 0.65 2.26
N VAL A 52 -5.34 1.34 1.65
CA VAL A 52 -5.50 2.79 1.78
C VAL A 52 -6.97 3.14 1.97
N ASP A 53 -7.24 4.12 2.82
CA ASP A 53 -8.56 4.73 2.96
C ASP A 53 -9.15 5.00 1.56
N ALA A 54 -10.31 4.39 1.29
CA ALA A 54 -10.97 4.48 -0.01
C ALA A 54 -11.22 5.92 -0.45
N ASP A 55 -11.48 6.83 0.48
CA ASP A 55 -11.74 8.24 0.18
C ASP A 55 -10.51 8.95 -0.41
N VAL A 56 -9.31 8.45 -0.14
CA VAL A 56 -8.06 9.05 -0.61
C VAL A 56 -7.58 8.41 -1.91
N VAL A 57 -8.08 7.24 -2.26
CA VAL A 57 -7.59 6.50 -3.43
C VAL A 57 -7.65 7.29 -4.73
N PRO A 58 -8.73 8.03 -5.06
CA PRO A 58 -8.74 8.83 -6.30
C PRO A 58 -7.60 9.85 -6.37
N ASP A 59 -7.32 10.55 -5.28
CA ASP A 59 -6.23 11.53 -5.22
C ASP A 59 -4.86 10.85 -5.31
N LEU A 60 -4.72 9.69 -4.68
CA LEU A 60 -3.49 8.89 -4.77
C LEU A 60 -3.21 8.48 -6.21
N ILE A 61 -4.23 7.99 -6.93
CA ILE A 61 -4.09 7.59 -8.34
C ILE A 61 -3.65 8.79 -9.19
N GLU A 62 -4.27 9.94 -8.98
CA GLU A 62 -3.92 11.16 -9.72
C GLU A 62 -2.48 11.59 -9.45
N TRP A 63 -2.07 11.56 -8.19
CA TRP A 63 -0.68 11.90 -7.82
C TRP A 63 0.31 10.89 -8.42
N LEU A 64 0.00 9.60 -8.35
CA LEU A 64 0.85 8.58 -8.96
C LEU A 64 0.95 8.78 -10.47
N ALA A 65 -0.14 9.15 -11.14
CA ALA A 65 -0.11 9.46 -12.58
C ALA A 65 0.84 10.61 -12.89
N SER A 66 0.89 11.63 -12.03
CA SER A 66 1.84 12.75 -12.19
C SER A 66 3.30 12.31 -12.06
N ARG A 67 3.56 11.16 -11.46
CA ARG A 67 4.89 10.56 -11.30
C ARG A 67 5.19 9.51 -12.37
N GLY A 68 4.33 9.38 -13.38
CA GLY A 68 4.54 8.46 -14.48
C GLY A 68 3.91 7.07 -14.28
N TYR A 69 3.14 6.87 -13.22
CA TYR A 69 2.43 5.61 -13.01
C TYR A 69 1.20 5.53 -13.90
N GLU A 70 0.94 4.36 -14.45
CA GLU A 70 -0.28 4.08 -15.22
C GLU A 70 -0.91 2.78 -14.75
N PRO A 71 -2.24 2.66 -14.82
CA PRO A 71 -2.91 1.41 -14.46
C PRO A 71 -2.50 0.28 -15.39
N VAL A 72 -2.12 -0.86 -14.80
CA VAL A 72 -1.86 -2.11 -15.53
C VAL A 72 -2.90 -3.17 -15.19
N THR A 73 -3.57 -3.06 -14.05
CA THR A 73 -4.73 -3.86 -13.67
C THR A 73 -5.69 -2.96 -12.92
N ASP A 74 -6.90 -2.81 -13.40
CA ASP A 74 -7.92 -1.97 -12.75
C ASP A 74 -9.13 -2.82 -12.41
N TRP A 75 -9.21 -3.25 -11.15
CA TRP A 75 -10.32 -4.02 -10.60
C TRP A 75 -11.01 -3.26 -9.46
N LEU A 76 -11.01 -1.92 -9.54
CA LEU A 76 -11.69 -1.13 -8.52
C LEU A 76 -13.17 -1.51 -8.41
N PRO A 77 -13.75 -1.55 -7.20
CA PRO A 77 -13.18 -1.11 -5.92
C PRO A 77 -12.35 -2.16 -5.18
N ILE A 78 -12.03 -3.29 -5.80
CA ILE A 78 -11.27 -4.37 -5.16
C ILE A 78 -9.80 -3.98 -5.04
N ARG A 79 -9.16 -3.63 -6.15
CA ARG A 79 -7.78 -3.15 -6.18
C ARG A 79 -7.45 -2.49 -7.51
N ILE A 80 -6.38 -1.75 -7.52
CA ILE A 80 -5.78 -1.22 -8.76
C ILE A 80 -4.26 -1.34 -8.66
N GLU A 81 -3.66 -1.92 -9.69
CA GLU A 81 -2.20 -2.01 -9.81
C GLU A 81 -1.74 -0.97 -10.81
N LEU A 82 -0.74 -0.17 -10.42
CA LEU A 82 -0.14 0.85 -11.26
C LEU A 82 1.37 0.58 -11.37
N ALA A 83 1.93 0.93 -12.50
CA ALA A 83 3.35 0.73 -12.75
C ALA A 83 3.96 1.93 -13.46
N SER A 84 5.23 2.17 -13.19
CA SER A 84 6.06 3.19 -13.83
C SER A 84 7.47 2.64 -14.03
N GLU A 85 8.36 3.44 -14.58
CA GLU A 85 9.77 3.09 -14.65
C GLU A 85 10.44 3.07 -13.27
N HIS A 86 9.79 3.62 -12.23
CA HIS A 86 10.34 3.72 -10.87
C HIS A 86 9.90 2.59 -9.94
N GLY A 87 8.77 1.96 -10.23
CA GLY A 87 8.23 0.91 -9.37
C GLY A 87 6.84 0.48 -9.75
N ARG A 88 6.27 -0.38 -8.90
CA ARG A 88 4.90 -0.90 -9.04
C ARG A 88 4.19 -0.77 -7.70
N VAL A 89 2.92 -0.41 -7.74
CA VAL A 89 2.08 -0.22 -6.55
C VAL A 89 0.77 -0.94 -6.76
N ASP A 90 0.41 -1.80 -5.81
CA ASP A 90 -0.89 -2.44 -5.77
C ASP A 90 -1.71 -1.81 -4.64
N VAL A 91 -2.71 -1.02 -5.01
CA VAL A 91 -3.52 -0.23 -4.08
C VAL A 91 -4.82 -0.97 -3.81
N HIS A 92 -5.08 -1.25 -2.53
CA HIS A 92 -6.30 -1.90 -2.06
C HIS A 92 -7.12 -0.90 -1.26
N PRO A 93 -8.26 -0.40 -1.80
CA PRO A 93 -9.09 0.53 -1.03
C PRO A 93 -9.72 -0.14 0.18
N MET A 94 -9.76 0.58 1.31
CA MET A 94 -10.49 0.18 2.51
C MET A 94 -11.48 1.29 2.89
N VAL A 95 -12.72 0.94 3.19
CA VAL A 95 -13.64 1.88 3.81
C VAL A 95 -13.33 1.92 5.31
N ILE A 96 -12.96 3.08 5.82
CA ILE A 96 -12.58 3.24 7.23
C ILE A 96 -13.83 3.49 8.05
N ARG A 97 -14.03 2.64 9.07
CA ARG A 97 -15.15 2.76 10.01
C ARG A 97 -14.81 3.74 11.13
N PRO A 98 -15.82 4.21 11.90
CA PRO A 98 -15.57 5.15 13.01
C PRO A 98 -14.58 4.63 14.06
N ASN A 99 -14.49 3.30 14.25
CA ASN A 99 -13.51 2.70 15.17
C ASN A 99 -12.11 2.55 14.57
N GLY A 100 -11.91 2.95 13.30
CA GLY A 100 -10.64 2.87 12.62
C GLY A 100 -10.42 1.59 11.81
N ASP A 101 -11.29 0.60 11.92
CA ASP A 101 -11.16 -0.63 11.13
C ASP A 101 -11.38 -0.34 9.64
N GLY A 102 -10.61 -1.01 8.78
CA GLY A 102 -10.77 -0.92 7.33
C GLY A 102 -11.58 -2.10 6.79
N VAL A 103 -12.53 -1.82 5.92
CA VAL A 103 -13.32 -2.86 5.25
C VAL A 103 -12.95 -2.88 3.78
N GLN A 104 -12.42 -4.01 3.33
CA GLN A 104 -11.99 -4.23 1.95
C GLN A 104 -12.96 -5.14 1.24
N GLN A 105 -13.37 -4.74 0.03
CA GLN A 105 -14.16 -5.60 -0.85
C GLN A 105 -13.24 -6.58 -1.58
N GLY A 106 -13.66 -7.86 -1.64
CA GLY A 106 -13.03 -8.90 -2.43
C GLY A 106 -13.95 -9.35 -3.56
N PHE A 107 -13.59 -10.46 -4.21
CA PHE A 107 -14.40 -11.06 -5.27
C PHE A 107 -15.61 -11.78 -4.69
N GLU A 108 -16.67 -11.93 -5.50
CA GLU A 108 -17.87 -12.73 -5.17
C GLU A 108 -18.50 -12.30 -3.84
N ASP A 109 -18.63 -10.98 -3.63
CA ASP A 109 -19.20 -10.38 -2.42
C ASP A 109 -18.43 -10.68 -1.13
N ALA A 110 -17.21 -11.19 -1.24
CA ALA A 110 -16.34 -11.37 -0.08
C ALA A 110 -15.98 -10.00 0.51
N VAL A 111 -15.91 -9.95 1.84
CA VAL A 111 -15.53 -8.75 2.58
C VAL A 111 -14.45 -9.12 3.59
N PHE A 112 -13.39 -8.33 3.62
CA PHE A 112 -12.29 -8.52 4.56
C PHE A 112 -12.21 -7.33 5.50
N THR A 113 -12.08 -7.60 6.79
CA THR A 113 -11.87 -6.55 7.78
C THR A 113 -10.42 -6.51 8.21
N HIS A 114 -9.83 -5.32 8.16
CA HIS A 114 -8.48 -5.05 8.65
C HIS A 114 -8.59 -4.24 9.93
N PRO A 115 -8.52 -4.89 11.11
CA PRO A 115 -8.73 -4.18 12.38
C PRO A 115 -7.65 -3.13 12.62
N ALA A 116 -8.06 -1.98 13.18
CA ALA A 116 -7.12 -0.93 13.55
C ALA A 116 -6.05 -1.45 14.51
N VAL A 117 -6.44 -2.31 15.45
CA VAL A 117 -5.53 -2.90 16.44
C VAL A 117 -4.47 -3.82 15.82
N ALA A 118 -4.68 -4.28 14.58
CA ALA A 118 -3.73 -5.12 13.87
C ALA A 118 -2.65 -4.30 13.13
N ARG A 119 -2.79 -2.98 13.08
CA ARG A 119 -1.76 -2.11 12.50
C ARG A 119 -0.66 -1.89 13.53
N THR A 120 0.57 -1.99 13.07
CA THR A 120 1.72 -1.78 13.94
C THR A 120 2.76 -0.95 13.20
N ARG A 121 3.71 -0.41 13.93
CA ARG A 121 4.79 0.39 13.36
C ARG A 121 5.96 -0.51 13.00
N GLY A 122 6.38 -0.44 11.74
CA GLY A 122 7.64 -0.97 11.28
C GLY A 122 8.55 0.16 10.84
N SER A 123 9.64 -0.16 10.17
CA SER A 123 10.54 0.85 9.61
C SER A 123 11.18 0.38 8.32
N ILE A 124 11.40 1.33 7.41
CA ILE A 124 12.14 1.13 6.17
C ILE A 124 13.20 2.22 6.13
N ASP A 125 14.48 1.82 6.05
CA ASP A 125 15.62 2.76 6.10
C ASP A 125 15.51 3.75 7.26
N GLY A 126 15.08 3.25 8.43
CA GLY A 126 14.93 4.06 9.63
C GLY A 126 13.68 4.95 9.67
N VAL A 127 12.85 4.95 8.63
CA VAL A 127 11.63 5.75 8.56
C VAL A 127 10.44 4.91 9.02
N PRO A 128 9.62 5.41 9.98
CA PRO A 128 8.47 4.66 10.44
C PRO A 128 7.42 4.48 9.33
N VAL A 129 6.89 3.28 9.21
CA VAL A 129 5.76 2.97 8.33
C VAL A 129 4.75 2.14 9.10
N ILE A 130 3.47 2.24 8.72
CA ILE A 130 2.40 1.45 9.33
C ILE A 130 2.25 0.15 8.54
N VAL A 131 2.24 -0.97 9.25
CA VAL A 131 2.25 -2.31 8.67
C VAL A 131 1.11 -3.12 9.29
N GLY A 132 0.53 -4.02 8.51
CA GLY A 132 -0.34 -5.06 9.09
C GLY A 132 0.50 -6.04 9.92
N THR A 133 -0.14 -6.71 10.89
CA THR A 133 0.56 -7.73 11.66
C THR A 133 0.91 -8.93 10.77
N ALA A 134 1.81 -9.80 11.26
CA ALA A 134 2.26 -10.95 10.47
C ALA A 134 1.11 -11.84 9.99
N GLU A 135 0.06 -12.01 10.80
CA GLU A 135 -1.10 -12.80 10.38
C GLU A 135 -1.86 -12.17 9.22
N ARG A 136 -1.74 -10.86 9.02
CA ARG A 136 -2.43 -10.12 7.96
C ARG A 136 -1.63 -10.04 6.67
N LEU A 137 -0.40 -10.50 6.68
CA LEU A 137 0.49 -10.44 5.52
C LEU A 137 0.38 -11.65 4.60
N ARG A 138 -0.50 -12.59 4.91
CA ARG A 138 -0.68 -13.82 4.12
C ARG A 138 -1.60 -13.62 2.94
#